data_8f59c58395d1a1021f209699b77b1dff
#
_entry.id   8f59c58395d1a1021f209699b77b1dff
#
_cell.length_a   1.000
_cell.length_b   1.000
_cell.length_c   1.000
_cell.angle_alpha   90.00
_cell.angle_beta   90.00
_cell.angle_gamma   90.00
#
_symmetry.space_group_name_H-M   'P 1'
#
loop_
_entity.id
_entity.type
_entity.pdbx_description
1 polymer ?
#
loop_
_entity_poly.entity_id
_entity_poly.type
_entity_poly.pdbx_seq_one_letter_code
_entity_poly.pdbx_strand_id
1 'polypeptide(L)'
;MTSTIVAIPSTHPGGLDAPLGAHFGHCDLYTLVKIADGKVLDVATLPNVPHQQGGCLAPVNHLAQIGVQVLIAGGMGMRPLMGFNQVGIQVLFGNGAQTVREAVEGLLQGKLPQFTTDFTCGGGAH
;
A
#
# COMPACT_ATOMS: atom_id res chain seq x y z
N MET A 1 7.99 -22.44 3.61
CA MET A 1 8.37 -21.02 3.64
C MET A 1 7.21 -20.15 3.32
N THR A 2 7.04 -19.11 4.09
CA THR A 2 5.95 -18.19 3.86
C THR A 2 6.47 -16.95 3.13
N SER A 3 5.68 -16.47 2.20
CA SER A 3 5.97 -15.20 1.54
C SER A 3 4.91 -14.19 1.93
N THR A 4 5.27 -12.92 1.81
CA THR A 4 4.37 -11.82 2.13
C THR A 4 4.14 -11.00 0.85
N ILE A 5 2.89 -10.68 0.58
CA ILE A 5 2.55 -9.83 -0.56
C ILE A 5 2.35 -8.42 -0.04
N VAL A 6 3.13 -7.49 -0.57
CA VAL A 6 3.10 -6.09 -0.20
C VAL A 6 2.51 -5.30 -1.36
N ALA A 7 1.53 -4.46 -1.10
CA ALA A 7 0.95 -3.59 -2.12
C ALA A 7 1.43 -2.17 -1.89
N ILE A 8 1.84 -1.50 -2.95
CA ILE A 8 2.31 -0.13 -2.89
C ILE A 8 1.59 0.67 -3.98
N PRO A 9 0.75 1.65 -3.60
CA PRO A 9 0.12 2.52 -4.60
C PRO A 9 1.19 3.22 -5.43
N SER A 10 1.04 3.18 -6.74
CA SER A 10 2.10 3.63 -7.65
C SER A 10 1.51 4.34 -8.85
N THR A 11 2.37 5.01 -9.61
CA THR A 11 2.00 5.58 -10.90
C THR A 11 2.49 4.66 -12.01
N HIS A 12 1.96 4.85 -13.21
CA HIS A 12 2.39 4.08 -14.36
C HIS A 12 3.89 4.28 -14.61
N PRO A 13 4.58 3.26 -15.05
CA PRO A 13 4.09 1.91 -15.42
C PRO A 13 4.12 0.91 -14.26
N GLY A 14 4.36 1.36 -13.05
CA GLY A 14 4.50 0.47 -11.91
C GLY A 14 5.87 -0.18 -11.86
N GLY A 15 6.03 -1.13 -10.93
CA GLY A 15 7.30 -1.80 -10.73
C GLY A 15 8.15 -1.11 -9.68
N LEU A 16 9.34 -1.64 -9.45
CA LEU A 16 10.20 -1.15 -8.36
C LEU A 16 10.67 0.28 -8.56
N ASP A 17 10.82 0.73 -9.79
CA ASP A 17 11.31 2.07 -10.07
C ASP A 17 10.18 3.10 -10.20
N ALA A 18 8.94 2.68 -10.08
CA ALA A 18 7.83 3.61 -10.20
C ALA A 18 7.71 4.51 -8.98
N PRO A 19 7.28 5.76 -9.17
CA PRO A 19 7.01 6.62 -8.02
C PRO A 19 5.81 6.12 -7.22
N LEU A 20 5.78 6.41 -5.93
CA LEU A 20 4.63 6.13 -5.12
C LEU A 20 3.47 7.02 -5.52
N GLY A 21 2.26 6.47 -5.50
CA GLY A 21 1.07 7.28 -5.63
C GLY A 21 0.89 8.14 -4.39
N ALA A 22 0.39 9.36 -4.59
CA ALA A 22 0.27 10.30 -3.50
C ALA A 22 -0.73 9.84 -2.45
N HIS A 23 -1.81 9.24 -2.89
CA HIS A 23 -2.91 8.85 -2.02
C HIS A 23 -3.42 7.47 -2.38
N PHE A 24 -3.70 6.68 -1.36
CA PHE A 24 -4.38 5.42 -1.58
C PHE A 24 -5.77 5.69 -2.20
N GLY A 25 -6.10 4.92 -3.22
CA GLY A 25 -7.38 5.05 -3.91
C GLY A 25 -7.34 5.97 -5.12
N HIS A 26 -6.37 6.84 -5.19
CA HIS A 26 -6.21 7.78 -6.31
C HIS A 26 -4.96 7.51 -7.13
N CYS A 27 -4.33 6.39 -6.91
CA CYS A 27 -3.16 5.99 -7.68
C CYS A 27 -3.59 5.34 -8.99
N ASP A 28 -2.64 5.25 -9.92
CA ASP A 28 -2.90 4.61 -11.21
C ASP A 28 -3.03 3.10 -11.08
N LEU A 29 -2.19 2.53 -10.22
CA LEU A 29 -2.15 1.08 -10.02
C LEU A 29 -1.46 0.78 -8.70
N TYR A 30 -1.43 -0.49 -8.36
CA TYR A 30 -0.66 -0.98 -7.22
C TYR A 30 0.46 -1.84 -7.72
N THR A 31 1.67 -1.64 -7.19
CA THR A 31 2.77 -2.57 -7.42
C THR A 31 2.72 -3.62 -6.32
N LEU A 32 2.63 -4.87 -6.70
CA LEU A 32 2.58 -5.99 -5.77
C LEU A 32 3.97 -6.61 -5.70
N VAL A 33 4.56 -6.61 -4.51
CA VAL A 33 5.90 -7.14 -4.31
C VAL A 33 5.79 -8.33 -3.37
N LYS A 34 6.26 -9.47 -3.83
CA LYS A 34 6.29 -10.68 -3.02
C LYS A 34 7.66 -10.79 -2.38
N ILE A 35 7.70 -10.86 -1.07
CA ILE A 35 8.97 -10.93 -0.33
C ILE A 35 8.99 -12.16 0.56
N ALA A 36 10.19 -12.67 0.79
CA ALA A 36 10.44 -13.74 1.74
C ALA A 36 11.92 -13.72 2.11
N ASP A 37 12.20 -14.00 3.36
CA ASP A 37 13.57 -14.09 3.86
C ASP A 37 14.39 -12.83 3.59
N GLY A 38 13.73 -11.67 3.66
CA GLY A 38 14.39 -10.39 3.45
C GLY A 38 14.71 -10.07 2.01
N LYS A 39 14.09 -10.77 1.07
CA LYS A 39 14.39 -10.61 -0.36
C LYS A 39 13.11 -10.47 -1.16
N VAL A 40 13.21 -9.75 -2.28
CA VAL A 40 12.14 -9.65 -3.24
C VAL A 40 12.16 -10.88 -4.13
N LEU A 41 11.03 -11.59 -4.17
CA LEU A 41 10.89 -12.78 -4.99
C LEU A 41 10.23 -12.49 -6.32
N ASP A 42 9.27 -11.57 -6.34
CA ASP A 42 8.49 -11.30 -7.54
C ASP A 42 7.88 -9.91 -7.46
N VAL A 43 7.63 -9.31 -8.62
CA VAL A 43 7.01 -7.99 -8.72
C VAL A 43 5.95 -8.07 -9.81
N ALA A 44 4.75 -7.59 -9.48
CA ALA A 44 3.64 -7.55 -10.42
C ALA A 44 2.92 -6.23 -10.27
N THR A 45 2.00 -5.95 -11.16
CA THR A 45 1.18 -4.75 -11.08
C THR A 45 -0.29 -5.13 -11.12
N LEU A 46 -1.12 -4.30 -10.50
CA LEU A 46 -2.56 -4.50 -10.43
C LEU A 46 -3.24 -3.16 -10.67
N PRO A 47 -4.09 -3.03 -11.69
CA PRO A 47 -4.79 -1.76 -11.90
C PRO A 47 -5.66 -1.38 -10.73
N ASN A 48 -5.79 -0.09 -10.50
CA ASN A 48 -6.66 0.39 -9.44
C ASN A 48 -8.12 0.11 -9.77
N VAL A 49 -8.91 -0.16 -8.75
CA VAL A 49 -10.33 -0.45 -8.90
C VAL A 49 -11.09 0.87 -8.99
N PRO A 50 -12.03 1.01 -9.93
CA PRO A 50 -12.80 2.25 -10.03
C PRO A 50 -13.61 2.53 -8.77
N HIS A 51 -13.77 3.81 -8.45
CA HIS A 51 -14.52 4.26 -7.27
C HIS A 51 -16.00 4.42 -7.59
N GLN A 52 -16.64 3.42 -8.10
CA GLN A 52 -18.04 3.57 -8.45
C GLN A 52 -18.96 3.13 -7.34
N GLN A 53 -18.61 2.07 -6.67
CA GLN A 53 -19.43 1.56 -5.58
C GLN A 53 -18.51 1.16 -4.46
N GLY A 54 -18.95 1.38 -3.24
CA GLY A 54 -18.14 1.07 -2.10
C GLY A 54 -17.05 2.09 -1.82
N GLY A 55 -16.92 3.09 -2.65
CA GLY A 55 -15.97 4.15 -2.44
C GLY A 55 -14.56 3.63 -2.18
N CYS A 56 -13.95 4.09 -1.10
CA CYS A 56 -12.58 3.70 -0.78
C CYS A 56 -12.45 2.26 -0.33
N LEU A 57 -13.55 1.59 -0.03
CA LEU A 57 -13.48 0.21 0.47
C LEU A 57 -13.37 -0.81 -0.65
N ALA A 58 -13.73 -0.46 -1.88
CA ALA A 58 -13.60 -1.41 -2.98
C ALA A 58 -12.15 -1.85 -3.19
N PRO A 59 -11.16 -0.95 -3.26
CA PRO A 59 -9.78 -1.40 -3.36
C PRO A 59 -9.29 -2.14 -2.12
N VAL A 60 -9.75 -1.77 -0.92
CA VAL A 60 -9.39 -2.49 0.30
C VAL A 60 -9.79 -3.95 0.19
N ASN A 61 -11.05 -4.20 -0.17
CA ASN A 61 -11.57 -5.56 -0.27
C ASN A 61 -10.87 -6.32 -1.39
N HIS A 62 -10.60 -5.66 -2.50
CA HIS A 62 -9.94 -6.32 -3.63
C HIS A 62 -8.53 -6.80 -3.24
N LEU A 63 -7.77 -5.93 -2.57
CA LEU A 63 -6.43 -6.30 -2.13
C LEU A 63 -6.47 -7.44 -1.12
N ALA A 64 -7.45 -7.42 -0.22
CA ALA A 64 -7.60 -8.51 0.74
C ALA A 64 -7.88 -9.84 0.05
N GLN A 65 -8.69 -9.82 -1.00
CA GLN A 65 -9.05 -11.05 -1.71
C GLN A 65 -7.86 -11.69 -2.41
N ILE A 66 -6.92 -10.90 -2.89
CA ILE A 66 -5.76 -11.44 -3.58
C ILE A 66 -4.61 -11.81 -2.65
N GLY A 67 -4.80 -11.63 -1.34
CA GLY A 67 -3.83 -12.10 -0.37
C GLY A 67 -2.80 -11.08 0.07
N VAL A 68 -3.04 -9.80 -0.18
CA VAL A 68 -2.13 -8.75 0.31
C VAL A 68 -2.14 -8.75 1.82
N GLN A 69 -0.96 -8.69 2.42
CA GLN A 69 -0.79 -8.71 3.87
C GLN A 69 -0.28 -7.38 4.41
N VAL A 70 0.44 -6.61 3.58
CA VAL A 70 1.03 -5.34 3.98
C VAL A 70 0.77 -4.33 2.88
N LEU A 71 0.39 -3.12 3.27
CA LEU A 71 0.27 -1.99 2.35
C LEU A 71 1.23 -0.89 2.81
N ILE A 72 1.98 -0.32 1.88
CA ILE A 72 2.84 0.83 2.17
C ILE A 72 2.25 2.02 1.42
N ALA A 73 1.88 3.07 2.13
CA ALA A 73 1.24 4.22 1.53
C ALA A 73 1.84 5.52 2.03
N GLY A 74 1.85 6.53 1.17
CA GLY A 74 2.26 7.86 1.54
C GLY A 74 1.14 8.71 2.12
N GLY A 75 -0.10 8.31 1.88
CA GLY A 75 -1.25 9.00 2.44
C GLY A 75 -2.52 8.22 2.18
N MET A 76 -3.49 8.36 3.07
CA MET A 76 -4.82 7.81 2.89
C MET A 76 -5.76 8.43 3.91
N GLY A 77 -7.06 8.34 3.64
CA GLY A 77 -8.05 8.78 4.59
C GLY A 77 -8.27 7.78 5.71
N MET A 78 -9.06 8.18 6.68
CA MET A 78 -9.37 7.34 7.85
C MET A 78 -10.15 6.09 7.44
N ARG A 79 -11.09 6.22 6.51
CA ARG A 79 -11.97 5.11 6.14
C ARG A 79 -11.21 3.94 5.53
N PRO A 80 -10.32 4.14 4.54
CA PRO A 80 -9.54 3.01 4.06
C PRO A 80 -8.62 2.43 5.11
N LEU A 81 -8.06 3.27 5.98
CA LEU A 81 -7.18 2.77 7.04
C LEU A 81 -7.95 1.82 7.95
N MET A 82 -9.15 2.21 8.37
CA MET A 82 -9.98 1.35 9.20
C MET A 82 -10.37 0.07 8.47
N GLY A 83 -10.66 0.18 7.17
CA GLY A 83 -10.98 -0.99 6.36
C GLY A 83 -9.84 -2.00 6.32
N PHE A 84 -8.62 -1.53 6.14
CA PHE A 84 -7.45 -2.42 6.15
C PHE A 84 -7.30 -3.10 7.50
N ASN A 85 -7.50 -2.36 8.58
CA ASN A 85 -7.42 -2.95 9.91
C ASN A 85 -8.45 -4.05 10.10
N GLN A 86 -9.65 -3.86 9.56
CA GLN A 86 -10.71 -4.86 9.69
C GLN A 86 -10.41 -6.13 8.92
N VAL A 87 -9.75 -6.04 7.78
CA VAL A 87 -9.43 -7.23 6.98
C VAL A 87 -8.05 -7.80 7.31
N GLY A 88 -7.36 -7.22 8.29
CA GLY A 88 -6.10 -7.78 8.75
C GLY A 88 -4.88 -7.41 7.92
N ILE A 89 -4.97 -6.37 7.09
CA ILE A 89 -3.83 -5.89 6.32
C ILE A 89 -3.11 -4.84 7.17
N GLN A 90 -1.81 -5.03 7.35
CA GLN A 90 -0.99 -4.07 8.07
C GLN A 90 -0.65 -2.90 7.14
N VAL A 91 -0.87 -1.68 7.60
CA VAL A 91 -0.58 -0.49 6.81
C VAL A 91 0.64 0.21 7.40
N LEU A 92 1.63 0.47 6.54
CA LEU A 92 2.85 1.16 6.94
C LEU A 92 2.94 2.48 6.20
N PHE A 93 3.51 3.48 6.88
CA PHE A 93 3.73 4.80 6.29
C PHE A 93 5.03 4.78 5.49
N GLY A 94 4.98 5.29 4.26
CA GLY A 94 6.12 5.26 3.36
C GLY A 94 7.30 6.12 3.80
N ASN A 95 7.08 7.03 4.74
CA ASN A 95 8.15 7.77 5.43
C ASN A 95 9.08 8.49 4.45
N GLY A 96 8.50 9.12 3.43
CA GLY A 96 9.27 9.89 2.47
C GLY A 96 9.87 9.10 1.33
N ALA A 97 9.57 7.81 1.23
CA ALA A 97 10.04 7.04 0.09
C ALA A 97 9.43 7.61 -1.19
N GLN A 98 10.24 7.76 -2.22
CA GLN A 98 9.81 8.35 -3.48
C GLN A 98 9.49 7.29 -4.52
N THR A 99 10.07 6.11 -4.40
CA THR A 99 9.83 5.02 -5.34
C THR A 99 9.41 3.78 -4.58
N VAL A 100 8.80 2.84 -5.32
CA VAL A 100 8.43 1.55 -4.77
C VAL A 100 9.66 0.85 -4.18
N ARG A 101 10.79 0.91 -4.87
CA ARG A 101 12.02 0.28 -4.40
C ARG A 101 12.42 0.82 -3.04
N GLU A 102 12.37 2.13 -2.85
CA GLU A 102 12.73 2.73 -1.56
C GLU A 102 11.79 2.28 -0.46
N ALA A 103 10.49 2.18 -0.78
CA ALA A 103 9.51 1.73 0.20
C ALA A 103 9.78 0.27 0.60
N VAL A 104 10.05 -0.58 -0.36
CA VAL A 104 10.34 -1.99 -0.07
C VAL A 104 11.62 -2.12 0.74
N GLU A 105 12.65 -1.37 0.38
CA GLU A 105 13.90 -1.41 1.15
C GLU A 105 13.68 -0.96 2.58
N GLY A 106 12.88 0.08 2.79
CA GLY A 106 12.54 0.52 4.13
C GLY A 106 11.82 -0.55 4.93
N LEU A 107 10.91 -1.27 4.28
CA LEU A 107 10.21 -2.37 4.91
C LEU A 107 11.17 -3.48 5.31
N LEU A 108 12.05 -3.88 4.41
CA LEU A 108 12.98 -4.99 4.69
C LEU A 108 13.97 -4.62 5.79
N GLN A 109 14.28 -3.35 5.95
CA GLN A 109 15.17 -2.86 7.00
C GLN A 109 14.46 -2.54 8.29
N GLY A 110 13.12 -2.65 8.31
CA GLY A 110 12.35 -2.36 9.50
C GLY A 110 12.25 -0.88 9.84
N LYS A 111 12.35 -0.01 8.84
CA LYS A 111 12.40 1.44 9.07
C LYS A 111 11.07 2.14 8.88
N LEU A 112 10.03 1.45 8.42
CA LEU A 112 8.75 2.08 8.15
C LEU A 112 7.85 2.00 9.37
N PRO A 113 7.34 3.15 9.87
CA PRO A 113 6.41 3.12 10.99
C PRO A 113 5.03 2.66 10.53
N GLN A 114 4.23 2.23 11.48
CA GLN A 114 2.83 1.91 11.20
C GLN A 114 2.09 3.18 10.78
N PHE A 115 1.19 3.02 9.82
CA PHE A 115 0.33 4.13 9.41
C PHE A 115 -0.77 4.27 10.46
N THR A 116 -0.76 5.40 11.15
CA THR A 116 -1.74 5.67 12.21
C THR A 116 -2.66 6.80 11.78
N THR A 117 -3.64 7.08 12.61
CA THR A 117 -4.57 8.17 12.33
C THR A 117 -3.87 9.52 12.23
N ASP A 118 -2.68 9.65 12.81
CA ASP A 118 -1.91 10.89 12.71
C ASP A 118 -1.49 11.20 11.28
N PHE A 119 -1.40 10.18 10.43
CA PHE A 119 -0.99 10.36 9.04
C PHE A 119 -2.17 10.46 8.08
N THR A 120 -3.41 10.32 8.56
CA THR A 120 -4.55 10.35 7.67
C THR A 120 -4.78 11.74 7.11
N CYS A 121 -5.30 11.77 5.88
CA CYS A 121 -5.53 13.03 5.18
C CYS A 121 -6.93 13.54 5.48
N GLY A 122 -7.04 14.83 5.66
CA GLY A 122 -8.32 15.47 5.83
C GLY A 122 -8.99 15.19 7.14
N GLY A 123 -8.59 14.18 7.79
CA GLY A 123 -9.20 13.85 9.05
C GLY A 123 -8.61 14.60 10.18
N GLY A 124 -7.48 14.98 9.99
CA GLY A 124 -6.86 15.61 11.08
C GLY A 124 -7.39 16.93 11.29
N ALA A 125 -7.97 17.23 10.50
CA ALA A 125 -8.35 18.48 10.77
C ALA A 125 -8.87 18.47 12.03
N HIS A 126 -8.40 18.09 11.94
CA HIS A 126 -8.76 17.84 12.79
C HIS A 126 -9.09 18.28 13.13
#